data_75781548c467a0033e652f1a883f6f6b
#
_entry.id   75781548c467a0033e652f1a883f6f6b
#
_cell.length_a   1.000
_cell.length_b   1.000
_cell.length_c   1.000
_cell.angle_alpha   90.00
_cell.angle_beta   90.00
_cell.angle_gamma   90.00
#
_symmetry.space_group_name_H-M   'P 1'
#
loop_
_entity.id
_entity.type
_entity.pdbx_description
1 polymer ?
#
loop_
_entity_poly.entity_id
_entity_poly.type
_entity_poly.pdbx_seq_one_letter_code
_entity_poly.pdbx_strand_id
1 'polypeptide(L)'
;MRSKLLLIAMLAALTAAAQDAHHLGIGSSNVLDTYLSQEKYSGTGLTYLYIRERVKPEKHWMTMAEHEMSFSVGKDRSRQTSMMTGDYNLYLGRYHRWNLCDNRLQLYAGGAVNATVGFLYTMQNSNNPAQLRASLQIMPSAIGKYAFILGKQQFALRYEANLPLVGLAFSPNFGQSYYEIFGRGDYDHNIVPTTFISAPTFRQLVTLDWQISSRYNLRIGYLGNFQQLQVNNLKQHLYTHRILLGISHSL
;
A
#
# COMPACT_ATOMS: atom_id res chain seq x y z
N MET A 1 26.23 -26.64 -19.86
CA MET A 1 25.71 -25.54 -20.69
C MET A 1 24.28 -25.12 -20.34
N ARG A 2 23.33 -26.04 -20.19
CA ARG A 2 21.91 -25.71 -19.85
C ARG A 2 21.73 -24.91 -18.54
N SER A 3 22.52 -25.23 -17.49
CA SER A 3 22.44 -24.51 -16.21
C SER A 3 22.95 -23.07 -16.28
N LYS A 4 23.98 -22.79 -17.10
CA LYS A 4 24.49 -21.43 -17.32
C LYS A 4 23.52 -20.57 -18.15
N LEU A 5 22.84 -21.16 -19.13
CA LEU A 5 21.79 -20.50 -19.93
C LEU A 5 20.55 -20.19 -19.06
N LEU A 6 20.17 -21.08 -18.16
CA LEU A 6 19.09 -20.85 -17.20
C LEU A 6 19.46 -19.74 -16.21
N LEU A 7 20.70 -19.70 -15.74
CA LEU A 7 21.19 -18.62 -14.87
C LEU A 7 21.18 -17.26 -15.56
N ILE A 8 21.59 -17.21 -16.85
CA ILE A 8 21.58 -15.98 -17.68
C ILE A 8 20.14 -15.50 -17.91
N ALA A 9 19.20 -16.41 -18.22
CA ALA A 9 17.79 -16.07 -18.39
C ALA A 9 17.15 -15.55 -17.10
N MET A 10 17.53 -16.12 -15.96
CA MET A 10 17.09 -15.69 -14.63
C MET A 10 17.62 -14.29 -14.26
N LEU A 11 18.89 -14.01 -14.60
CA LEU A 11 19.50 -12.69 -14.43
C LEU A 11 18.79 -11.64 -15.30
N ALA A 12 18.37 -12.01 -16.53
CA ALA A 12 17.65 -11.13 -17.43
C ALA A 12 16.24 -10.76 -16.89
N ALA A 13 15.53 -11.68 -16.25
CA ALA A 13 14.22 -11.41 -15.65
C ALA A 13 14.29 -10.43 -14.47
N LEU A 14 15.40 -10.46 -13.70
CA LEU A 14 15.62 -9.52 -12.60
C LEU A 14 16.21 -8.18 -13.03
N THR A 15 16.84 -8.13 -14.20
CA THR A 15 17.47 -6.92 -14.75
C THR A 15 16.60 -6.20 -15.77
N ALA A 16 15.33 -6.59 -15.92
CA ALA A 16 14.39 -5.89 -16.79
C ALA A 16 14.41 -4.38 -16.49
N ALA A 17 14.63 -3.56 -17.50
CA ALA A 17 14.74 -2.11 -17.37
C ALA A 17 13.42 -1.47 -16.92
N ALA A 18 12.30 -2.15 -17.18
CA ALA A 18 10.98 -1.78 -16.69
C ALA A 18 10.14 -3.04 -16.42
N GLN A 19 9.33 -3.00 -15.38
CA GLN A 19 8.39 -4.06 -15.04
C GLN A 19 7.08 -3.41 -14.60
N ASP A 20 5.99 -3.88 -15.18
CA ASP A 20 4.62 -3.53 -14.79
C ASP A 20 3.95 -4.76 -14.16
N ALA A 21 3.19 -4.57 -13.08
CA ALA A 21 2.51 -5.66 -12.40
C ALA A 21 1.10 -5.23 -11.97
N HIS A 22 0.13 -6.09 -12.19
CA HIS A 22 -1.27 -5.89 -11.85
C HIS A 22 -1.73 -6.99 -10.91
N HIS A 23 -2.40 -6.62 -9.82
CA HIS A 23 -2.87 -7.55 -8.81
C HIS A 23 -4.32 -7.25 -8.44
N LEU A 24 -5.09 -8.30 -8.20
CA LEU A 24 -6.37 -8.24 -7.52
C LEU A 24 -6.22 -8.93 -6.16
N GLY A 25 -6.77 -8.33 -5.14
CA GLY A 25 -6.69 -8.81 -3.77
C GLY A 25 -8.04 -8.88 -3.08
N ILE A 26 -8.18 -9.88 -2.21
CA ILE A 26 -9.33 -10.03 -1.33
C ILE A 26 -8.83 -10.34 0.08
N GLY A 27 -9.57 -9.87 1.08
CA GLY A 27 -9.22 -10.18 2.48
C GLY A 27 -9.97 -9.34 3.48
N SER A 28 -9.47 -9.31 4.71
CA SER A 28 -10.14 -8.67 5.85
C SER A 28 -9.77 -7.20 6.00
N SER A 29 -10.67 -6.46 6.62
CA SER A 29 -10.47 -5.07 7.07
C SER A 29 -11.00 -4.90 8.48
N ASN A 30 -10.32 -4.07 9.28
CA ASN A 30 -10.77 -3.60 10.58
C ASN A 30 -10.65 -2.07 10.62
N VAL A 31 -11.74 -1.42 10.95
CA VAL A 31 -11.90 0.03 10.84
C VAL A 31 -12.38 0.59 12.17
N LEU A 32 -11.79 1.67 12.61
CA LEU A 32 -12.27 2.54 13.67
C LEU A 32 -12.15 3.99 13.21
N ASP A 33 -13.19 4.76 13.41
CA ASP A 33 -13.15 6.21 13.26
C ASP A 33 -14.06 6.85 14.30
N THR A 34 -13.45 7.48 15.30
CA THR A 34 -14.20 8.05 16.44
C THR A 34 -14.97 9.32 16.10
N TYR A 35 -14.80 9.88 14.91
CA TYR A 35 -15.65 10.92 14.36
C TYR A 35 -17.04 10.39 13.96
N LEU A 36 -17.06 9.18 13.38
CA LEU A 36 -18.29 8.54 12.92
C LEU A 36 -18.92 7.63 13.99
N SER A 37 -18.10 6.86 14.71
CA SER A 37 -18.55 5.87 15.69
C SER A 37 -17.42 5.47 16.63
N GLN A 38 -17.76 5.18 17.88
CA GLN A 38 -16.82 4.59 18.86
C GLN A 38 -16.62 3.08 18.64
N GLU A 39 -17.43 2.46 17.78
CA GLU A 39 -17.37 1.03 17.50
C GLU A 39 -16.33 0.69 16.43
N LYS A 40 -15.77 -0.52 16.53
CA LYS A 40 -14.91 -1.11 15.48
C LYS A 40 -15.75 -1.90 14.50
N TYR A 41 -15.46 -1.71 13.22
CA TYR A 41 -16.11 -2.41 12.12
C TYR A 41 -15.14 -3.39 11.49
N SER A 42 -15.53 -4.65 11.39
CA SER A 42 -14.73 -5.70 10.77
C SER A 42 -15.46 -6.32 9.60
N GLY A 43 -14.75 -6.59 8.53
CA GLY A 43 -15.37 -7.14 7.33
C GLY A 43 -14.39 -7.52 6.24
N THR A 44 -14.91 -7.62 5.03
CA THR A 44 -14.16 -8.04 3.85
C THR A 44 -14.00 -6.89 2.87
N GLY A 45 -12.92 -6.89 2.13
CA GLY A 45 -12.66 -5.89 1.09
C GLY A 45 -11.86 -6.45 -0.07
N LEU A 46 -11.90 -5.66 -1.14
CA LEU A 46 -11.16 -5.90 -2.37
C LEU A 46 -10.09 -4.83 -2.54
N THR A 47 -9.01 -5.18 -3.21
CA THR A 47 -7.93 -4.25 -3.55
C THR A 47 -7.45 -4.52 -4.97
N TYR A 48 -7.25 -3.46 -5.74
CA TYR A 48 -6.49 -3.48 -6.96
C TYR A 48 -5.17 -2.77 -6.72
N LEU A 49 -4.04 -3.44 -7.06
CA LEU A 49 -2.70 -2.89 -6.91
C LEU A 49 -1.97 -2.95 -8.26
N TYR A 50 -1.58 -1.80 -8.77
CA TYR A 50 -0.72 -1.66 -9.92
C TYR A 50 0.65 -1.14 -9.48
N ILE A 51 1.72 -1.83 -9.92
CA ILE A 51 3.11 -1.46 -9.62
C ILE A 51 3.85 -1.27 -10.94
N ARG A 52 4.50 -0.14 -11.08
CA ARG A 52 5.43 0.14 -12.16
C ARG A 52 6.82 0.40 -11.60
N GLU A 53 7.77 -0.42 -11.99
CA GLU A 53 9.19 -0.27 -11.66
C GLU A 53 10.00 0.08 -12.90
N ARG A 54 10.91 1.02 -12.76
CA ARG A 54 11.88 1.39 -13.80
C ARG A 54 13.28 1.42 -13.21
N VAL A 55 14.13 0.50 -13.66
CA VAL A 55 15.52 0.38 -13.23
C VAL A 55 16.40 1.09 -14.24
N LYS A 56 17.32 1.92 -13.75
CA LYS A 56 18.43 2.49 -14.56
C LYS A 56 19.70 1.70 -14.22
N PRO A 57 20.07 0.68 -15.03
CA PRO A 57 21.17 -0.23 -14.69
C PRO A 57 22.51 0.47 -14.47
N GLU A 58 22.82 1.44 -15.31
CA GLU A 58 24.07 2.20 -15.27
C GLU A 58 24.22 3.11 -14.02
N LYS A 59 23.10 3.49 -13.40
CA LYS A 59 23.07 4.45 -12.28
C LYS A 59 22.73 3.81 -10.94
N HIS A 60 22.53 2.50 -10.87
CA HIS A 60 22.10 1.79 -9.66
C HIS A 60 20.83 2.38 -9.00
N TRP A 61 19.97 3.02 -9.79
CA TRP A 61 18.73 3.63 -9.29
C TRP A 61 17.50 2.97 -9.89
N MET A 62 16.48 2.81 -9.05
CA MET A 62 15.14 2.41 -9.44
C MET A 62 14.15 3.52 -9.06
N THR A 63 13.20 3.79 -9.94
CA THR A 63 11.98 4.55 -9.63
C THR A 63 10.79 3.62 -9.64
N MET A 64 9.85 3.85 -8.74
CA MET A 64 8.66 3.04 -8.59
C MET A 64 7.44 3.94 -8.47
N ALA A 65 6.35 3.56 -9.11
CA ALA A 65 5.02 4.11 -8.90
C ALA A 65 4.07 2.97 -8.57
N GLU A 66 3.31 3.10 -7.47
CA GLU A 66 2.28 2.15 -7.09
C GLU A 66 0.94 2.86 -6.94
N HIS A 67 -0.11 2.25 -7.48
CA HIS A 67 -1.49 2.68 -7.38
C HIS A 67 -2.26 1.58 -6.64
N GLU A 68 -2.72 1.86 -5.44
CA GLU A 68 -3.49 0.95 -4.61
C GLU A 68 -4.90 1.51 -4.42
N MET A 69 -5.90 0.80 -4.93
CA MET A 69 -7.32 1.12 -4.75
C MET A 69 -7.94 0.05 -3.89
N SER A 70 -8.58 0.43 -2.78
CA SER A 70 -9.21 -0.50 -1.87
C SER A 70 -10.65 -0.10 -1.57
N PHE A 71 -11.50 -1.10 -1.44
CA PHE A 71 -12.88 -0.94 -0.99
C PHE A 71 -13.23 -2.04 -0.01
N SER A 72 -13.90 -1.69 1.10
CA SER A 72 -14.28 -2.66 2.13
C SER A 72 -15.63 -2.33 2.72
N VAL A 73 -16.33 -3.36 3.17
CA VAL A 73 -17.55 -3.24 3.96
C VAL A 73 -17.37 -4.04 5.24
N GLY A 74 -17.54 -3.38 6.36
CA GLY A 74 -17.44 -3.98 7.69
C GLY A 74 -18.72 -3.81 8.49
N LYS A 75 -18.93 -4.69 9.47
CA LYS A 75 -19.99 -4.61 10.45
C LYS A 75 -19.40 -4.43 11.85
N ASP A 76 -20.16 -3.76 12.72
CA ASP A 76 -19.86 -3.63 14.12
C ASP A 76 -19.96 -4.99 14.85
N ARG A 77 -19.63 -5.01 16.13
CA ARG A 77 -19.70 -6.23 16.96
C ARG A 77 -21.10 -6.82 17.04
N SER A 78 -22.13 -5.97 17.09
CA SER A 78 -23.54 -6.41 17.14
C SER A 78 -24.07 -6.87 15.78
N ARG A 79 -23.35 -6.58 14.69
CA ARG A 79 -23.74 -6.79 13.27
C ARG A 79 -25.00 -6.02 12.84
N GLN A 80 -25.43 -5.07 13.64
CA GLN A 80 -26.60 -4.23 13.33
C GLN A 80 -26.22 -3.06 12.44
N THR A 81 -24.95 -2.62 12.51
CA THR A 81 -24.49 -1.45 11.82
C THR A 81 -23.37 -1.79 10.84
N SER A 82 -23.27 -1.05 9.75
CA SER A 82 -22.25 -1.25 8.73
C SER A 82 -21.55 0.04 8.38
N MET A 83 -20.26 -0.10 8.05
CA MET A 83 -19.41 0.97 7.58
C MET A 83 -18.75 0.55 6.25
N MET A 84 -18.80 1.42 5.26
CA MET A 84 -18.08 1.29 4.00
C MET A 84 -16.82 2.14 4.05
N THR A 85 -15.74 1.64 3.48
CA THR A 85 -14.50 2.38 3.29
C THR A 85 -14.04 2.25 1.85
N GLY A 86 -13.55 3.34 1.29
CA GLY A 86 -12.87 3.34 0.02
C GLY A 86 -11.64 4.23 0.10
N ASP A 87 -10.51 3.77 -0.41
CA ASP A 87 -9.28 4.56 -0.45
C ASP A 87 -8.47 4.29 -1.71
N TYR A 88 -7.81 5.35 -2.15
CA TYR A 88 -6.79 5.33 -3.16
C TYR A 88 -5.49 5.85 -2.57
N ASN A 89 -4.42 5.06 -2.73
CA ASN A 89 -3.07 5.40 -2.33
C ASN A 89 -2.16 5.44 -3.56
N LEU A 90 -1.43 6.52 -3.72
CA LEU A 90 -0.37 6.67 -4.71
C LEU A 90 0.98 6.70 -3.99
N TYR A 91 1.86 5.76 -4.33
CA TYR A 91 3.25 5.74 -3.84
C TYR A 91 4.18 6.08 -4.99
N LEU A 92 5.03 7.08 -4.81
CA LEU A 92 6.09 7.45 -5.76
C LEU A 92 7.42 7.33 -5.04
N GLY A 93 8.21 6.34 -5.43
CA GLY A 93 9.44 5.97 -4.75
C GLY A 93 10.69 6.09 -5.62
N ARG A 94 11.83 6.37 -4.96
CA ARG A 94 13.16 6.33 -5.55
C ARG A 94 14.10 5.58 -4.64
N TYR A 95 14.84 4.59 -5.21
CA TYR A 95 15.62 3.62 -4.46
C TYR A 95 17.01 3.47 -5.05
N HIS A 96 18.02 3.35 -4.20
CA HIS A 96 19.33 2.86 -4.58
C HIS A 96 19.33 1.34 -4.54
N ARG A 97 19.98 0.70 -5.54
CA ARG A 97 20.04 -0.75 -5.72
C ARG A 97 21.43 -1.29 -5.40
N TRP A 98 21.45 -2.39 -4.64
CA TRP A 98 22.64 -3.24 -4.44
C TRP A 98 22.33 -4.64 -4.95
N ASN A 99 23.29 -5.18 -5.73
CA ASN A 99 23.22 -6.55 -6.22
C ASN A 99 24.20 -7.41 -5.43
N LEU A 100 23.72 -8.49 -4.84
CA LEU A 100 24.46 -9.40 -3.98
C LEU A 100 24.29 -10.85 -4.50
N CYS A 101 25.17 -11.75 -4.06
CA CYS A 101 25.07 -13.19 -4.38
C CYS A 101 24.95 -13.45 -5.90
N ASP A 102 25.85 -12.91 -6.70
CA ASP A 102 25.83 -13.03 -8.16
C ASP A 102 24.48 -12.59 -8.78
N ASN A 103 23.94 -11.46 -8.31
CA ASN A 103 22.66 -10.88 -8.69
C ASN A 103 21.40 -11.71 -8.30
N ARG A 104 21.55 -12.76 -7.52
CA ARG A 104 20.38 -13.51 -7.01
C ARG A 104 19.60 -12.73 -5.96
N LEU A 105 20.30 -11.92 -5.16
CA LEU A 105 19.71 -11.03 -4.17
C LEU A 105 19.89 -9.59 -4.59
N GLN A 106 18.78 -8.89 -4.73
CA GLN A 106 18.76 -7.45 -4.99
C GLN A 106 18.12 -6.74 -3.81
N LEU A 107 18.83 -5.80 -3.22
CA LEU A 107 18.33 -4.94 -2.16
C LEU A 107 18.16 -3.54 -2.70
N TYR A 108 17.07 -2.90 -2.27
CA TYR A 108 16.77 -1.52 -2.60
C TYR A 108 16.41 -0.79 -1.31
N ALA A 109 17.01 0.36 -1.09
CA ALA A 109 16.64 1.24 0.00
C ALA A 109 16.52 2.68 -0.51
N GLY A 110 15.54 3.40 0.01
CA GLY A 110 15.24 4.74 -0.42
C GLY A 110 14.05 5.32 0.31
N GLY A 111 13.27 6.11 -0.41
CA GLY A 111 12.07 6.72 0.12
C GLY A 111 10.97 6.80 -0.90
N ALA A 112 9.76 6.88 -0.42
CA ALA A 112 8.56 7.13 -1.19
C ALA A 112 7.78 8.30 -0.62
N VAL A 113 7.06 8.99 -1.50
CA VAL A 113 5.97 9.89 -1.13
C VAL A 113 4.69 9.10 -1.31
N ASN A 114 3.84 9.06 -0.28
CA ASN A 114 2.51 8.49 -0.35
C ASN A 114 1.47 9.61 -0.29
N ALA A 115 0.56 9.63 -1.24
CA ALA A 115 -0.64 10.45 -1.23
C ALA A 115 -1.86 9.54 -1.11
N THR A 116 -2.68 9.77 -0.08
CA THR A 116 -3.92 9.03 0.19
C THR A 116 -5.11 9.94 0.02
N VAL A 117 -6.15 9.46 -0.66
CA VAL A 117 -7.49 10.02 -0.62
C VAL A 117 -8.50 8.90 -0.47
N GLY A 118 -9.48 9.08 0.41
CA GLY A 118 -10.47 8.05 0.67
C GLY A 118 -11.64 8.57 1.50
N PHE A 119 -12.54 7.67 1.81
CA PHE A 119 -13.74 7.98 2.61
C PHE A 119 -14.10 6.82 3.53
N LEU A 120 -14.81 7.17 4.57
CA LEU A 120 -15.59 6.27 5.41
C LEU A 120 -17.05 6.73 5.33
N TYR A 121 -17.97 5.77 5.32
CA TYR A 121 -19.39 6.08 5.27
C TYR A 121 -20.20 5.10 6.13
N THR A 122 -21.08 5.63 6.98
CA THR A 122 -22.01 4.83 7.78
C THR A 122 -23.44 5.30 7.57
N MET A 123 -24.36 4.37 7.37
CA MET A 123 -25.77 4.69 7.13
C MET A 123 -26.53 5.12 8.41
N GLN A 124 -25.91 5.04 9.57
CA GLN A 124 -26.58 5.27 10.84
C GLN A 124 -26.51 6.68 11.36
N ASN A 125 -25.52 7.45 10.92
CA ASN A 125 -25.40 8.83 11.30
C ASN A 125 -26.18 9.70 10.32
N SER A 126 -27.36 10.17 10.73
CA SER A 126 -28.17 11.05 9.88
C SER A 126 -27.53 12.42 9.65
N ASN A 127 -26.68 12.90 10.56
CA ASN A 127 -26.13 14.26 10.54
C ASN A 127 -24.73 14.36 9.93
N ASN A 128 -23.84 13.37 10.13
CA ASN A 128 -22.51 13.32 9.52
C ASN A 128 -22.19 11.87 9.15
N PRO A 129 -22.72 11.34 8.04
CA PRO A 129 -22.56 9.94 7.69
C PRO A 129 -21.19 9.62 7.08
N ALA A 130 -20.41 10.63 6.68
CA ALA A 130 -19.17 10.46 5.91
C ALA A 130 -17.98 11.13 6.60
N GLN A 131 -16.82 10.52 6.43
CA GLN A 131 -15.51 11.05 6.82
C GLN A 131 -14.56 11.00 5.63
N LEU A 132 -13.95 12.13 5.29
CA LEU A 132 -12.86 12.21 4.31
C LEU A 132 -11.56 11.72 4.95
N ARG A 133 -10.81 10.93 4.21
CA ARG A 133 -9.43 10.58 4.54
C ARG A 133 -8.52 11.16 3.48
N ALA A 134 -7.64 12.07 3.87
CA ALA A 134 -6.64 12.64 2.97
C ALA A 134 -5.33 12.81 3.73
N SER A 135 -4.23 12.35 3.13
CA SER A 135 -2.90 12.50 3.71
C SER A 135 -1.82 12.54 2.65
N LEU A 136 -0.71 13.18 3.00
CA LEU A 136 0.53 13.18 2.24
C LEU A 136 1.67 12.82 3.20
N GLN A 137 2.44 11.78 2.91
CA GLN A 137 3.47 11.25 3.80
C GLN A 137 4.78 11.02 3.06
N ILE A 138 5.90 11.28 3.71
CA ILE A 138 7.24 10.87 3.29
C ILE A 138 7.58 9.60 4.06
N MET A 139 7.95 8.54 3.34
CA MET A 139 8.14 7.19 3.88
C MET A 139 9.52 6.65 3.51
N PRO A 140 10.45 6.41 4.47
CA PRO A 140 11.51 5.45 4.28
C PRO A 140 10.96 4.11 3.79
N SER A 141 11.62 3.52 2.81
CA SER A 141 11.16 2.30 2.16
C SER A 141 12.32 1.41 1.78
N ALA A 142 12.11 0.09 1.92
CA ALA A 142 13.08 -0.92 1.55
C ALA A 142 12.40 -2.07 0.77
N ILE A 143 13.12 -2.60 -0.24
CA ILE A 143 12.66 -3.73 -1.04
C ILE A 143 13.80 -4.75 -1.14
N GLY A 144 13.48 -6.02 -0.88
CA GLY A 144 14.35 -7.15 -1.15
C GLY A 144 13.75 -8.04 -2.23
N LYS A 145 14.55 -8.45 -3.23
CA LYS A 145 14.16 -9.43 -4.25
C LYS A 145 15.17 -10.57 -4.28
N TYR A 146 14.69 -11.80 -4.13
CA TYR A 146 15.52 -12.99 -4.17
C TYR A 146 15.04 -13.96 -5.23
N ALA A 147 15.91 -14.25 -6.19
CA ALA A 147 15.62 -15.16 -7.28
C ALA A 147 16.20 -16.55 -7.01
N PHE A 148 15.42 -17.58 -7.27
CA PHE A 148 15.81 -18.97 -7.06
C PHE A 148 15.17 -19.90 -8.09
N ILE A 149 15.71 -21.09 -8.20
CA ILE A 149 15.23 -22.14 -9.10
C ILE A 149 14.75 -23.31 -8.23
N LEU A 150 13.55 -23.77 -8.51
CA LEU A 150 13.01 -25.00 -7.90
C LEU A 150 12.69 -25.99 -9.02
N GLY A 151 13.46 -27.07 -9.11
CA GLY A 151 13.40 -28.00 -10.23
C GLY A 151 13.81 -27.36 -11.55
N LYS A 152 12.89 -27.20 -12.47
CA LYS A 152 13.10 -26.53 -13.78
C LYS A 152 12.44 -25.14 -13.85
N GLN A 153 11.78 -24.72 -12.80
CA GLN A 153 11.01 -23.49 -12.76
C GLN A 153 11.77 -22.37 -12.05
N GLN A 154 11.56 -21.15 -12.50
CA GLN A 154 12.18 -19.96 -11.94
C GLN A 154 11.18 -19.19 -11.08
N PHE A 155 11.62 -18.78 -9.90
CA PHE A 155 10.84 -18.03 -8.93
C PHE A 155 11.61 -16.81 -8.45
N ALA A 156 10.87 -15.77 -8.06
CA ALA A 156 11.42 -14.63 -7.34
C ALA A 156 10.52 -14.28 -6.16
N LEU A 157 11.12 -14.20 -4.98
CA LEU A 157 10.47 -13.68 -3.77
C LEU A 157 10.77 -12.20 -3.66
N ARG A 158 9.73 -11.37 -3.44
CA ARG A 158 9.86 -9.94 -3.17
C ARG A 158 9.24 -9.61 -1.82
N TYR A 159 9.94 -8.83 -1.04
CA TYR A 159 9.44 -8.20 0.18
C TYR A 159 9.64 -6.70 0.09
N GLU A 160 8.61 -5.94 0.44
CA GLU A 160 8.66 -4.48 0.53
C GLU A 160 8.09 -4.04 1.87
N ALA A 161 8.73 -3.03 2.48
CA ALA A 161 8.28 -2.41 3.72
C ALA A 161 8.37 -0.88 3.59
N ASN A 162 7.29 -0.21 4.02
CA ASN A 162 7.16 1.25 4.04
C ASN A 162 6.73 1.70 5.42
N LEU A 163 7.41 2.73 5.96
CA LEU A 163 7.13 3.35 7.25
C LEU A 163 7.02 4.87 7.07
N PRO A 164 6.01 5.57 7.65
CA PRO A 164 5.95 7.02 7.56
C PRO A 164 7.04 7.65 8.45
N LEU A 165 7.61 8.74 7.99
CA LEU A 165 8.50 9.56 8.80
C LEU A 165 7.78 10.83 9.25
N VAL A 166 7.30 11.59 8.29
CA VAL A 166 6.55 12.84 8.49
C VAL A 166 5.50 12.99 7.40
N GLY A 167 4.48 13.78 7.67
CA GLY A 167 3.41 14.03 6.70
C GLY A 167 2.45 15.11 7.12
N LEU A 168 1.39 15.23 6.32
CA LEU A 168 0.21 16.05 6.58
C LEU A 168 -1.01 15.15 6.48
N ALA A 169 -2.00 15.36 7.34
CA ALA A 169 -3.28 14.68 7.26
C ALA A 169 -4.43 15.68 7.44
N PHE A 170 -5.52 15.44 6.73
CA PHE A 170 -6.77 16.11 6.98
C PHE A 170 -7.53 15.40 8.10
N SER A 171 -8.02 16.16 9.06
CA SER A 171 -8.90 15.69 10.13
C SER A 171 -9.81 16.84 10.58
N PRO A 172 -11.12 16.64 10.70
CA PRO A 172 -11.95 17.57 11.44
C PRO A 172 -11.52 17.62 12.91
N ASN A 173 -11.93 18.65 13.63
CA ASN A 173 -11.85 18.67 15.08
C ASN A 173 -12.97 17.82 15.69
N PHE A 174 -12.79 17.37 16.92
CA PHE A 174 -13.86 16.68 17.65
C PHE A 174 -15.11 17.57 17.73
N GLY A 175 -16.24 17.07 17.25
CA GLY A 175 -17.53 17.79 17.22
C GLY A 175 -17.69 18.77 16.05
N GLN A 176 -16.66 19.04 15.24
CA GLN A 176 -16.74 19.91 14.07
C GLN A 176 -17.43 19.20 12.91
N SER A 177 -18.41 19.85 12.30
CA SER A 177 -19.12 19.32 11.14
C SER A 177 -18.45 19.70 9.82
N TYR A 178 -18.69 18.92 8.77
CA TYR A 178 -18.25 19.26 7.40
C TYR A 178 -18.91 20.55 6.88
N TYR A 179 -20.10 20.89 7.35
CA TYR A 179 -20.75 22.17 7.03
C TYR A 179 -19.97 23.35 7.61
N GLU A 180 -19.45 23.24 8.83
CA GLU A 180 -18.62 24.29 9.43
C GLU A 180 -17.33 24.46 8.64
N ILE A 181 -16.66 23.34 8.26
CA ILE A 181 -15.42 23.37 7.49
C ILE A 181 -15.66 23.97 6.09
N PHE A 182 -16.52 23.37 5.28
CA PHE A 182 -16.64 23.70 3.86
C PHE A 182 -17.74 24.72 3.54
N GLY A 183 -18.75 24.84 4.39
CA GLY A 183 -19.84 25.80 4.21
C GLY A 183 -19.58 27.16 4.85
N ARG A 184 -18.94 27.18 6.02
CA ARG A 184 -18.62 28.40 6.77
C ARG A 184 -17.16 28.83 6.62
N GLY A 185 -16.29 27.97 6.09
CA GLY A 185 -14.87 28.27 5.94
C GLY A 185 -14.09 28.21 7.26
N ASP A 186 -14.56 27.45 8.25
CA ASP A 186 -13.88 27.26 9.51
C ASP A 186 -12.84 26.12 9.36
N TYR A 187 -11.64 26.51 8.94
CA TYR A 187 -10.54 25.58 8.66
C TYR A 187 -9.56 25.43 9.83
N ASP A 188 -9.99 25.71 11.05
CA ASP A 188 -9.11 25.68 12.22
C ASP A 188 -8.51 24.27 12.42
N HIS A 189 -7.18 24.17 12.28
CA HIS A 189 -6.39 22.96 12.50
C HIS A 189 -6.85 21.70 11.75
N ASN A 190 -7.53 21.83 10.60
CA ASN A 190 -7.97 20.66 9.81
C ASN A 190 -6.85 20.02 8.99
N ILE A 191 -5.77 20.74 8.68
CA ILE A 191 -4.55 20.19 8.10
C ILE A 191 -3.51 20.08 9.21
N VAL A 192 -3.22 18.84 9.60
CA VAL A 192 -2.39 18.53 10.77
C VAL A 192 -1.06 17.93 10.33
N PRO A 193 0.08 18.51 10.75
CA PRO A 193 1.37 17.84 10.62
C PRO A 193 1.39 16.51 11.39
N THR A 194 1.89 15.46 10.75
CA THR A 194 1.94 14.12 11.33
C THR A 194 3.37 13.59 11.36
N THR A 195 3.61 12.73 12.34
CA THR A 195 4.86 11.98 12.48
C THR A 195 4.54 10.50 12.65
N PHE A 196 5.56 9.65 12.69
CA PHE A 196 5.39 8.24 13.03
C PHE A 196 4.63 8.01 14.35
N ILE A 197 4.68 8.95 15.30
CA ILE A 197 3.98 8.82 16.60
C ILE A 197 2.48 9.11 16.45
N SER A 198 2.11 10.19 15.74
CA SER A 198 0.70 10.61 15.60
C SER A 198 -0.04 9.86 14.48
N ALA A 199 0.70 9.34 13.50
CA ALA A 199 0.15 8.59 12.36
C ALA A 199 0.99 7.34 12.06
N PRO A 200 1.13 6.39 13.01
CA PRO A 200 1.89 5.18 12.78
C PRO A 200 1.23 4.35 11.70
N THR A 201 1.94 4.19 10.58
CA THR A 201 1.52 3.39 9.45
C THR A 201 2.61 2.35 9.18
N PHE A 202 2.21 1.14 8.87
CA PHE A 202 3.11 0.12 8.38
C PHE A 202 2.47 -0.55 7.17
N ARG A 203 3.12 -0.44 6.02
CA ARG A 203 2.71 -1.15 4.81
C ARG A 203 3.77 -2.16 4.43
N GLN A 204 3.35 -3.38 4.19
CA GLN A 204 4.22 -4.45 3.71
C GLN A 204 3.57 -5.21 2.56
N LEU A 205 4.41 -5.58 1.58
CA LEU A 205 4.01 -6.37 0.44
C LEU A 205 5.00 -7.53 0.28
N VAL A 206 4.48 -8.76 0.34
CA VAL A 206 5.23 -9.98 0.01
C VAL A 206 4.66 -10.55 -1.27
N THR A 207 5.49 -10.85 -2.26
CA THR A 207 5.05 -11.54 -3.48
C THR A 207 6.01 -12.65 -3.86
N LEU A 208 5.44 -13.73 -4.38
CA LEU A 208 6.15 -14.81 -5.03
C LEU A 208 5.78 -14.80 -6.51
N ASP A 209 6.77 -14.59 -7.35
CA ASP A 209 6.66 -14.62 -8.80
C ASP A 209 7.06 -16.00 -9.31
N TRP A 210 6.24 -16.57 -10.17
CA TRP A 210 6.54 -17.76 -10.95
C TRP A 210 6.66 -17.36 -12.42
N GLN A 211 7.84 -17.54 -13.00
CA GLN A 211 8.08 -17.23 -14.41
C GLN A 211 7.43 -18.27 -15.31
N ILE A 212 6.36 -17.87 -16.02
CA ILE A 212 5.65 -18.70 -16.98
C ILE A 212 6.14 -18.55 -18.41
N SER A 213 6.74 -17.37 -18.71
CA SER A 213 7.37 -17.10 -20.01
C SER A 213 8.53 -16.12 -19.85
N SER A 214 9.23 -15.80 -20.94
CA SER A 214 10.32 -14.80 -20.93
C SER A 214 9.85 -13.39 -20.55
N ARG A 215 8.57 -13.07 -20.68
CA ARG A 215 8.01 -11.73 -20.43
C ARG A 215 6.98 -11.70 -19.30
N TYR A 216 6.39 -12.82 -18.93
CA TYR A 216 5.27 -12.86 -17.98
C TYR A 216 5.58 -13.74 -16.79
N ASN A 217 5.24 -13.23 -15.61
CA ASN A 217 5.24 -14.01 -14.37
C ASN A 217 3.83 -14.02 -13.76
N LEU A 218 3.41 -15.17 -13.29
CA LEU A 218 2.27 -15.27 -12.39
C LEU A 218 2.73 -14.87 -10.99
N ARG A 219 1.95 -14.08 -10.28
CA ARG A 219 2.30 -13.56 -8.97
C ARG A 219 1.23 -13.86 -7.95
N ILE A 220 1.60 -14.46 -6.84
CA ILE A 220 0.78 -14.56 -5.63
C ILE A 220 1.41 -13.73 -4.53
N GLY A 221 0.60 -13.11 -3.67
CA GLY A 221 1.17 -12.27 -2.63
C GLY A 221 0.26 -12.00 -1.45
N TYR A 222 0.82 -11.26 -0.51
CA TYR A 222 0.15 -10.73 0.66
C TYR A 222 0.47 -9.24 0.78
N LEU A 223 -0.57 -8.43 0.93
CA LEU A 223 -0.49 -7.00 1.25
C LEU A 223 -1.09 -6.78 2.63
N GLY A 224 -0.28 -6.25 3.55
CA GLY A 224 -0.72 -5.72 4.84
C GLY A 224 -0.55 -4.21 4.85
N ASN A 225 -1.63 -3.46 5.12
CA ASN A 225 -1.60 -2.00 5.25
C ASN A 225 -2.29 -1.61 6.55
N PHE A 226 -1.50 -1.09 7.51
CA PHE A 226 -1.93 -0.77 8.87
C PHE A 226 -1.79 0.73 9.07
N GLN A 227 -2.86 1.46 8.84
CA GLN A 227 -2.88 2.92 8.94
C GLN A 227 -3.54 3.34 10.26
N GLN A 228 -2.91 4.27 10.97
CA GLN A 228 -3.45 4.89 12.18
C GLN A 228 -3.28 6.40 12.09
N LEU A 229 -4.18 7.12 12.76
CA LEU A 229 -4.11 8.57 12.93
C LEU A 229 -4.73 8.92 14.28
N GLN A 230 -4.02 9.73 15.08
CA GLN A 230 -4.52 10.25 16.34
C GLN A 230 -4.19 11.74 16.42
N VAL A 231 -5.12 12.56 16.01
CA VAL A 231 -5.02 14.03 15.96
C VAL A 231 -6.39 14.65 16.26
N ASN A 232 -6.43 15.92 16.66
CA ASN A 232 -7.66 16.68 16.90
C ASN A 232 -8.65 15.98 17.87
N ASN A 233 -8.13 15.25 18.86
CA ASN A 233 -8.90 14.42 19.79
C ASN A 233 -9.71 13.30 19.11
N LEU A 234 -9.40 12.98 17.87
CA LEU A 234 -9.97 11.87 17.11
C LEU A 234 -8.96 10.74 16.95
N LYS A 235 -9.46 9.52 16.98
CA LYS A 235 -8.69 8.31 16.75
C LYS A 235 -9.26 7.56 15.56
N GLN A 236 -8.38 7.24 14.61
CA GLN A 236 -8.72 6.52 13.40
C GLN A 236 -7.74 5.37 13.18
N HIS A 237 -8.24 4.22 12.72
CA HIS A 237 -7.40 3.20 12.13
C HIS A 237 -8.11 2.47 10.98
N LEU A 238 -7.33 2.04 10.00
CA LEU A 238 -7.73 1.12 8.96
C LEU A 238 -6.64 0.06 8.81
N TYR A 239 -6.94 -1.17 9.23
CA TYR A 239 -6.06 -2.31 9.09
C TYR A 239 -6.60 -3.22 8.00
N THR A 240 -5.80 -3.49 6.99
CA THR A 240 -6.18 -4.36 5.89
C THR A 240 -5.17 -5.49 5.71
N HIS A 241 -5.70 -6.67 5.44
CA HIS A 241 -4.96 -7.86 5.05
C HIS A 241 -5.55 -8.36 3.74
N ARG A 242 -4.72 -8.50 2.70
CA ARG A 242 -5.13 -8.95 1.37
C ARG A 242 -4.25 -10.08 0.88
N ILE A 243 -4.86 -11.13 0.39
CA ILE A 243 -4.21 -12.11 -0.47
C ILE A 243 -4.35 -11.61 -1.89
N LEU A 244 -3.24 -11.57 -2.62
CA LEU A 244 -3.14 -11.02 -3.95
C LEU A 244 -2.91 -12.13 -4.97
N LEU A 245 -3.54 -12.01 -6.13
CA LEU A 245 -3.21 -12.74 -7.34
C LEU A 245 -2.97 -11.74 -8.46
N GLY A 246 -1.90 -11.93 -9.23
CA GLY A 246 -1.52 -10.95 -10.23
C GLY A 246 -0.64 -11.51 -11.34
N ILE A 247 -0.37 -10.64 -12.29
CA ILE A 247 0.54 -10.89 -13.41
C ILE A 247 1.53 -9.73 -13.46
N SER A 248 2.80 -10.05 -13.63
CA SER A 248 3.83 -9.06 -13.95
C SER A 248 4.38 -9.27 -15.35
N HIS A 249 4.68 -8.17 -16.01
CA HIS A 249 5.20 -8.11 -17.38
C HIS A 249 6.50 -7.32 -17.40
N SER A 250 7.55 -7.92 -17.98
CA SER A 250 8.85 -7.26 -18.23
C SER A 250 8.81 -6.59 -19.60
N LEU A 251 9.11 -5.30 -19.64
CA LEU A 251 9.15 -4.45 -20.84
C LEU A 251 10.53 -4.43 -21.48
#